data_b7af9beb488cda48c99344dcec9c1b0d
#
_entry.id   b7af9beb488cda48c99344dcec9c1b0d
#
_cell.length_a   1.000
_cell.length_b   1.000
_cell.length_c   1.000
_cell.angle_alpha   90.00
_cell.angle_beta   90.00
_cell.angle_gamma   90.00
#
_symmetry.space_group_name_H-M   'P 1'
#
loop_
_entity.id
_entity.type
_entity.pdbx_description
1 polymer ?
#
loop_
_entity_poly.entity_id
_entity_poly.type
_entity_poly.pdbx_seq_one_letter_code
_entity_poly.pdbx_strand_id
1 'polypeptide(L)'
;MISVTHFAAADDAFEQRAQAALQALAARPGYLSGRVGRSTDDAGCWVLVSEWENVGSYRRALGNYDVKVDAAPLLAEALDVPSAFEALLEAAPGGEVIRHASDLDLA
;
A
#
# COMPACT_ATOMS: atom_id res chain seq x y z
N MET A 1 -5.59 -6.68 -5.17
CA MET A 1 -4.45 -6.78 -4.22
C MET A 1 -4.37 -5.51 -3.40
N ILE A 2 -4.13 -5.64 -2.11
CA ILE A 2 -4.04 -4.52 -1.17
C ILE A 2 -2.66 -4.52 -0.55
N SER A 3 -2.00 -3.36 -0.50
CA SER A 3 -0.82 -3.19 0.33
C SER A 3 -1.18 -2.35 1.55
N VAL A 4 -0.71 -2.76 2.73
CA VAL A 4 -0.89 -2.03 3.98
C VAL A 4 0.47 -2.01 4.68
N THR A 5 1.17 -0.89 4.58
CA THR A 5 2.51 -0.75 5.13
C THR A 5 2.44 0.13 6.37
N HIS A 6 2.98 -0.37 7.48
CA HIS A 6 2.97 0.31 8.77
C HIS A 6 4.32 0.95 9.07
N PHE A 7 4.27 2.14 9.65
CA PHE A 7 5.46 2.91 10.03
C PHE A 7 5.33 3.44 11.45
N ALA A 8 6.45 3.47 12.15
CA ALA A 8 6.59 4.23 13.39
C ALA A 8 7.48 5.43 13.06
N ALA A 9 6.88 6.60 12.85
CA ALA A 9 7.58 7.77 12.39
C ALA A 9 7.67 8.83 13.48
N ALA A 10 8.87 9.34 13.72
CA ALA A 10 9.13 10.35 14.73
C ALA A 10 9.51 11.71 14.15
N ASP A 11 9.71 11.81 12.82
CA ASP A 11 10.13 13.05 12.19
C ASP A 11 8.97 13.81 11.55
N ASP A 12 9.04 15.13 11.54
CA ASP A 12 8.02 16.01 10.99
C ASP A 12 7.96 15.95 9.45
N ALA A 13 9.01 15.41 8.81
CA ALA A 13 9.09 15.30 7.36
C ALA A 13 8.46 14.01 6.81
N PHE A 14 7.97 13.11 7.67
CA PHE A 14 7.44 11.83 7.24
C PHE A 14 6.26 11.99 6.27
N GLU A 15 5.30 12.85 6.60
CA GLU A 15 4.12 13.07 5.75
C GLU A 15 4.53 13.53 4.35
N GLN A 16 5.50 14.44 4.27
CA GLN A 16 5.99 14.96 3.00
C GLN A 16 6.70 13.88 2.18
N ARG A 17 7.51 13.04 2.83
CA ARG A 17 8.16 11.90 2.17
C ARG A 17 7.14 10.86 1.72
N ALA A 18 6.11 10.62 2.51
CA ALA A 18 5.01 9.71 2.17
C ALA A 18 4.19 10.23 0.99
N GLN A 19 4.01 11.54 0.88
CA GLN A 19 3.35 12.15 -0.27
C GLN A 19 4.11 11.85 -1.55
N ALA A 20 5.43 12.04 -1.56
CA ALA A 20 6.26 11.73 -2.73
C ALA A 20 6.19 10.24 -3.10
N ALA A 21 6.23 9.37 -2.10
CA ALA A 21 6.12 7.92 -2.31
C ALA A 21 4.77 7.54 -2.93
N LEU A 22 3.69 8.08 -2.39
CA LEU A 22 2.35 7.81 -2.89
C LEU A 22 2.19 8.30 -4.33
N GLN A 23 2.72 9.49 -4.64
CA GLN A 23 2.66 10.05 -5.98
C GLN A 23 3.39 9.17 -6.99
N ALA A 24 4.58 8.66 -6.63
CA ALA A 24 5.33 7.77 -7.50
C ALA A 24 4.59 6.46 -7.77
N LEU A 25 3.98 5.87 -6.74
CA LEU A 25 3.18 4.65 -6.88
C LEU A 25 1.92 4.90 -7.73
N ALA A 26 1.24 6.02 -7.51
CA ALA A 26 0.00 6.35 -8.21
C ALA A 26 0.19 6.53 -9.73
N ALA A 27 1.40 6.77 -10.18
CA ALA A 27 1.73 6.91 -11.59
C ALA A 27 1.95 5.57 -12.30
N ARG A 28 1.90 4.45 -11.57
CA ARG A 28 2.23 3.15 -12.15
C ARG A 28 1.01 2.42 -12.73
N PRO A 29 1.18 1.65 -13.81
CA PRO A 29 0.10 0.82 -14.36
C PRO A 29 -0.42 -0.18 -13.34
N GLY A 30 -1.75 -0.31 -13.28
CA GLY A 30 -2.41 -1.22 -12.35
C GLY A 30 -2.70 -0.64 -10.97
N TYR A 31 -2.24 0.57 -10.68
CA TYR A 31 -2.63 1.27 -9.46
C TYR A 31 -4.11 1.68 -9.51
N LEU A 32 -4.86 1.41 -8.45
CA LEU A 32 -6.28 1.72 -8.36
C LEU A 32 -6.58 2.87 -7.39
N SER A 33 -6.01 2.82 -6.20
CA SER A 33 -6.19 3.85 -5.18
C SER A 33 -5.10 3.76 -4.12
N GLY A 34 -4.95 4.81 -3.33
CA GLY A 34 -4.03 4.80 -2.21
C GLY A 34 -4.27 5.94 -1.25
N ARG A 35 -3.80 5.74 -0.02
CA ARG A 35 -3.93 6.69 1.06
C ARG A 35 -2.77 6.58 2.02
N VAL A 36 -2.41 7.70 2.62
CA VAL A 36 -1.51 7.76 3.77
C VAL A 36 -2.34 8.22 4.95
N GLY A 37 -2.28 7.48 6.05
CA GLY A 37 -3.03 7.82 7.25
C GLY A 37 -2.14 7.80 8.48
N ARG A 38 -2.55 8.55 9.48
CA ARG A 38 -1.94 8.54 10.81
C ARG A 38 -2.96 8.07 11.81
N SER A 39 -2.52 7.27 12.78
CA SER A 39 -3.40 6.77 13.82
C SER A 39 -4.04 7.93 14.60
N THR A 40 -5.34 7.81 14.88
CA THR A 40 -6.06 8.75 15.72
C THR A 40 -5.71 8.59 17.20
N ASP A 41 -5.11 7.45 17.57
CA ASP A 41 -4.77 7.13 18.97
C ASP A 41 -3.29 7.30 19.26
N ASP A 42 -2.44 7.23 18.25
CA ASP A 42 -0.98 7.34 18.39
C ASP A 42 -0.40 8.10 17.19
N ALA A 43 0.01 9.33 17.43
CA ALA A 43 0.51 10.23 16.38
C ALA A 43 1.81 9.74 15.73
N GLY A 44 2.52 8.78 16.33
CA GLY A 44 3.72 8.18 15.76
C GLY A 44 3.44 6.98 14.84
N CYS A 45 2.21 6.52 14.75
CA CYS A 45 1.83 5.37 13.93
C CYS A 45 1.19 5.83 12.62
N TRP A 46 1.77 5.38 11.51
CA TRP A 46 1.32 5.73 10.15
C TRP A 46 1.09 4.48 9.33
N VAL A 47 0.22 4.59 8.33
CA VAL A 47 0.03 3.56 7.31
C VAL A 47 0.06 4.17 5.93
N LEU A 48 0.59 3.40 4.97
CA LEU A 48 0.43 3.66 3.55
C LEU A 48 -0.37 2.49 2.99
N VAL A 49 -1.57 2.78 2.49
CA VAL A 49 -2.49 1.78 1.94
C VAL A 49 -2.61 2.02 0.46
N SER A 50 -2.47 0.97 -0.35
CA SER A 50 -2.71 1.08 -1.79
C SER A 50 -3.43 -0.15 -2.31
N GLU A 51 -4.22 0.04 -3.36
CA GLU A 51 -4.93 -1.03 -4.05
C GLU A 51 -4.42 -1.13 -5.48
N TRP A 52 -4.30 -2.35 -5.97
CA TRP A 52 -3.73 -2.68 -7.27
C TRP A 52 -4.61 -3.72 -7.98
N GLU A 53 -4.59 -3.70 -9.29
CA GLU A 53 -5.32 -4.67 -10.09
C GLU A 53 -4.93 -6.12 -9.75
N ASN A 54 -3.63 -6.34 -9.50
CA ASN A 54 -3.09 -7.64 -9.14
C ASN A 54 -1.71 -7.52 -8.51
N VAL A 55 -1.20 -8.62 -7.96
CA VAL A 55 0.13 -8.67 -7.32
C VAL A 55 1.24 -8.32 -8.32
N GLY A 56 1.11 -8.76 -9.58
CA GLY A 56 2.11 -8.47 -10.61
C GLY A 56 2.28 -6.99 -10.87
N SER A 57 1.19 -6.23 -10.92
CA SER A 57 1.23 -4.78 -11.08
C SER A 57 1.99 -4.11 -9.94
N TYR A 58 1.71 -4.53 -8.71
CA TYR A 58 2.39 -4.00 -7.53
C TYR A 58 3.90 -4.31 -7.58
N ARG A 59 4.27 -5.55 -7.89
CA ARG A 59 5.67 -5.95 -7.98
C ARG A 59 6.42 -5.18 -9.08
N ARG A 60 5.79 -4.98 -10.23
CA ARG A 60 6.37 -4.17 -11.30
C ARG A 60 6.55 -2.71 -10.89
N ALA A 61 5.58 -2.18 -10.14
CA ALA A 61 5.68 -0.82 -9.61
C ALA A 61 6.90 -0.66 -8.70
N LEU A 62 7.13 -1.60 -7.80
CA LEU A 62 8.28 -1.57 -6.90
C LEU A 62 9.62 -1.63 -7.65
N GLY A 63 9.65 -2.20 -8.83
CA GLY A 63 10.83 -2.24 -9.69
C GLY A 63 11.05 -1.00 -10.56
N ASN A 64 10.09 -0.08 -10.59
CA ASN A 64 10.20 1.13 -11.40
C ASN A 64 11.23 2.11 -10.82
N TYR A 65 11.95 2.82 -11.69
CA TYR A 65 13.02 3.74 -11.28
C TYR A 65 12.49 4.84 -10.36
N ASP A 66 11.39 5.51 -10.73
CA ASP A 66 10.86 6.62 -9.92
C ASP A 66 10.37 6.14 -8.55
N VAL A 67 9.80 4.95 -8.49
CA VAL A 67 9.39 4.31 -7.24
C VAL A 67 10.61 3.96 -6.39
N LYS A 68 11.69 3.48 -6.99
CA LYS A 68 12.94 3.20 -6.27
C LYS A 68 13.57 4.47 -5.69
N VAL A 69 13.43 5.59 -6.39
CA VAL A 69 13.97 6.87 -5.91
C VAL A 69 13.06 7.49 -4.84
N ASP A 70 11.77 7.56 -5.09
CA ASP A 70 10.84 8.35 -4.27
C ASP A 70 10.08 7.54 -3.22
N ALA A 71 9.97 6.23 -3.38
CA ALA A 71 9.19 5.39 -2.46
C ALA A 71 10.02 4.36 -1.71
N ALA A 72 10.98 3.70 -2.35
CA ALA A 72 11.73 2.61 -1.72
C ALA A 72 12.46 3.02 -0.43
N PRO A 73 13.08 4.22 -0.33
CA PRO A 73 13.71 4.63 0.93
C PRO A 73 12.71 4.72 2.08
N LEU A 74 11.49 5.19 1.83
CA LEU A 74 10.44 5.21 2.83
C LEU A 74 9.99 3.79 3.19
N LEU A 75 9.75 2.95 2.19
CA LEU A 75 9.32 1.57 2.41
C LEU A 75 10.34 0.75 3.19
N ALA A 76 11.62 1.09 3.09
CA ALA A 76 12.67 0.45 3.88
C ALA A 76 12.56 0.74 5.37
N GLU A 77 11.82 1.78 5.77
CA GLU A 77 11.57 2.14 7.17
C GLU A 77 10.32 1.45 7.74
N ALA A 78 9.63 0.65 6.94
CA ALA A 78 8.42 -0.04 7.36
C ALA A 78 8.67 -0.98 8.54
N LEU A 79 7.66 -1.14 9.38
CA LEU A 79 7.68 -2.16 10.42
C LEU A 79 7.71 -3.55 9.76
N ASP A 80 8.39 -4.50 10.42
CA ASP A 80 8.59 -5.85 9.90
C ASP A 80 7.33 -6.70 10.12
N VAL A 81 6.29 -6.41 9.37
CA VAL A 81 5.04 -7.15 9.33
C VAL A 81 4.61 -7.33 7.86
N PRO A 82 3.84 -8.37 7.54
CA PRO A 82 3.33 -8.55 6.18
C PRO A 82 2.59 -7.29 5.69
N SER A 83 2.84 -6.89 4.46
CA SER A 83 2.28 -5.66 3.89
C SER A 83 1.47 -5.89 2.60
N ALA A 84 1.61 -7.04 1.96
CA ALA A 84 0.89 -7.35 0.71
C ALA A 84 -0.17 -8.42 0.98
N PHE A 85 -1.40 -8.14 0.55
CA PHE A 85 -2.55 -9.00 0.83
C PHE A 85 -3.39 -9.21 -0.41
N GLU A 86 -3.91 -10.42 -0.58
CA GLU A 86 -4.96 -10.67 -1.55
C GLU A 86 -6.27 -10.08 -1.04
N ALA A 87 -7.06 -9.47 -1.92
CA ALA A 87 -8.41 -9.03 -1.59
C ALA A 87 -9.36 -10.21 -1.77
N LEU A 88 -9.70 -10.88 -0.69
CA LEU A 88 -10.55 -12.09 -0.75
C LEU A 88 -12.03 -11.77 -0.64
N LEU A 89 -12.38 -10.75 0.10
CA LEU A 89 -13.77 -10.33 0.31
C LEU A 89 -13.87 -8.83 0.12
N GLU A 90 -14.90 -8.39 -0.57
CA GLU A 90 -15.19 -6.96 -0.70
C GLU A 90 -16.69 -6.71 -0.78
N ALA A 91 -17.11 -5.52 -0.42
CA ALA A 91 -18.49 -5.08 -0.54
C ALA A 91 -18.54 -3.58 -0.81
N ALA A 92 -19.41 -3.14 -1.72
CA ALA A 92 -19.77 -1.74 -1.88
C ALA A 92 -20.77 -1.35 -0.78
N PRO A 93 -20.98 -0.05 -0.52
CA PRO A 93 -21.97 0.40 0.46
C PRO A 93 -23.35 -0.21 0.17
N GLY A 94 -23.90 -0.93 1.14
CA GLY A 94 -25.21 -1.60 1.01
C GLY A 94 -25.24 -2.79 0.08
N GLY A 95 -24.11 -3.18 -0.51
CA GLY A 95 -24.02 -4.32 -1.43
C GLY A 95 -23.77 -5.64 -0.73
N GLU A 96 -23.86 -6.71 -1.50
CA GLU A 96 -23.50 -8.04 -1.03
C GLU A 96 -21.98 -8.19 -0.95
N VAL A 97 -21.52 -9.06 -0.06
CA VAL A 97 -20.11 -9.42 0.01
C VAL A 97 -19.76 -10.29 -1.17
N ILE A 98 -18.74 -9.89 -1.93
CA ILE A 98 -18.22 -10.63 -3.07
C ILE A 98 -16.93 -11.33 -2.63
N ARG A 99 -16.82 -12.63 -2.93
CA ARG A 99 -15.63 -13.40 -2.64
C ARG A 99 -14.80 -13.57 -3.90
N HIS A 100 -13.50 -13.34 -3.78
CA HIS A 100 -12.52 -13.59 -4.83
C HIS A 100 -11.71 -14.84 -4.51
N ALA A 101 -11.39 -15.63 -5.55
CA ALA A 101 -10.56 -16.80 -5.39
C ALA A 101 -9.12 -16.39 -5.01
N SER A 102 -8.51 -17.13 -4.09
CA SER A 102 -7.11 -16.96 -3.74
C SER A 102 -6.24 -17.76 -4.69
N ASP A 103 -5.13 -17.18 -5.15
CA ASP A 103 -4.12 -17.89 -5.93
C ASP A 103 -3.47 -19.02 -5.11
N LEU A 104 -3.48 -18.90 -3.79
CA LEU A 104 -2.96 -19.94 -2.89
C LEU A 104 -3.85 -21.18 -2.85
N ASP A 105 -5.16 -21.03 -3.11
CA ASP A 105 -6.11 -22.14 -3.15
C ASP A 105 -5.98 -22.98 -4.42
N LEU A 106 -5.27 -22.46 -5.43
CA LEU A 106 -5.05 -23.12 -6.71
C LEU A 106 -3.77 -23.98 -6.75
N ALA A 107 -2.98 -23.93 -5.68
CA ALA A 107 -1.70 -24.65 -5.59
C ALA A 107 -1.90 -26.14 -5.29
#